data_f9e857c9e6832ce29e82206794debdb7
#
_entry.id   f9e857c9e6832ce29e82206794debdb7
#
_cell.length_a   1.000
_cell.length_b   1.000
_cell.length_c   1.000
_cell.angle_alpha   90.00
_cell.angle_beta   90.00
_cell.angle_gamma   90.00
#
_symmetry.space_group_name_H-M   'P 1'
#
loop_
_entity.id
_entity.type
_entity.pdbx_description
1 polymer ?
#
loop_
_entity_poly.entity_id
_entity_poly.type
_entity_poly.pdbx_seq_one_letter_code
_entity_poly.pdbx_strand_id
1 'polypeptide(L)'
;MGFETLAKDDSELQPTTRFRLIDIAGMLSPTSLVLFAVTVVTLSAWAQRSLTAPTAVAKNGGSAQSFREVVDETGRTVRIPQPAMRIVSLAPSMTETVYALGLQDRLVGDTDYCDYPPEAQKKQKVGGAINPSLEEIAHLRPDVVLVTRHLNTMDTVHSLDALGIPSYATDPRNVDEIVASAKRLGEVLGAPEAGAALAEDLQHRLNVLQQKIGALPPRRVLFVVWTDPLISIGKDTFIADALRRAGAVSIIDSKQDWPQVNLEEVAHLQPEVLVFADSHAEQTAPHLDVLATRPAWRILNAVRDRNFAVISEAVNRPAPRIVTAIEELAEKLHPEAFVGKPAANKVSGNTVGNKKCLCAR
;
A
#
# COMPACT_ATOMS: atom_id res chain seq x y z
N MET A 1 36.72 30.34 -18.73
CA MET A 1 37.87 29.54 -19.16
C MET A 1 37.40 28.10 -19.13
N GLY A 2 37.14 27.51 -20.20
CA GLY A 2 37.52 27.20 -21.56
C GLY A 2 37.01 25.76 -21.71
N PHE A 3 36.02 25.51 -22.53
CA PHE A 3 35.97 25.03 -23.87
C PHE A 3 36.92 23.85 -24.14
N GLU A 4 36.39 22.69 -24.53
CA GLU A 4 36.64 22.17 -25.86
C GLU A 4 35.70 21.00 -26.21
N THR A 5 35.05 21.19 -27.31
CA THR A 5 34.30 20.32 -28.21
C THR A 5 35.23 19.30 -28.86
N LEU A 6 34.79 18.05 -29.05
CA LEU A 6 35.22 17.17 -30.13
C LEU A 6 34.07 16.35 -30.68
N ALA A 7 33.66 16.71 -31.88
CA ALA A 7 32.85 15.92 -32.80
C ALA A 7 33.74 15.06 -33.71
N LYS A 8 33.11 14.09 -34.37
CA LYS A 8 33.53 13.17 -35.47
C LYS A 8 33.80 11.74 -34.98
N ASP A 9 33.27 10.74 -35.60
CA ASP A 9 33.28 10.42 -37.04
C ASP A 9 32.18 9.36 -37.35
N ASP A 10 31.50 9.59 -38.48
CA ASP A 10 30.65 8.62 -39.18
C ASP A 10 31.55 7.66 -39.97
N SER A 11 31.29 6.36 -39.95
CA SER A 11 31.51 5.47 -41.08
C SER A 11 30.79 4.13 -40.92
N GLU A 12 29.77 3.95 -41.71
CA GLU A 12 29.43 2.81 -42.57
C GLU A 12 29.99 1.43 -42.19
N LEU A 13 29.07 0.48 -42.01
CA LEU A 13 29.21 -0.86 -42.59
C LEU A 13 27.83 -1.56 -42.65
N GLN A 14 27.25 -1.60 -43.82
CA GLN A 14 26.28 -2.62 -44.23
C GLN A 14 27.01 -3.90 -44.65
N PRO A 15 26.44 -5.06 -44.40
CA PRO A 15 26.50 -6.12 -45.40
C PRO A 15 25.11 -6.69 -45.75
N THR A 16 24.80 -6.48 -47.02
CA THR A 16 23.77 -7.22 -47.74
C THR A 16 24.13 -8.69 -47.85
N THR A 17 23.35 -9.58 -47.30
CA THR A 17 23.42 -10.99 -47.62
C THR A 17 22.17 -11.39 -48.41
N ARG A 18 22.32 -11.43 -49.73
CA ARG A 18 21.36 -12.03 -50.68
C ARG A 18 21.46 -13.54 -50.58
N PHE A 19 20.40 -14.19 -50.11
CA PHE A 19 20.22 -15.64 -50.32
C PHE A 19 19.73 -15.89 -51.74
N ARG A 20 20.54 -16.64 -52.52
CA ARG A 20 20.14 -17.19 -53.81
C ARG A 20 19.24 -18.40 -53.60
N LEU A 21 18.04 -18.36 -54.16
CA LEU A 21 17.21 -19.54 -54.41
C LEU A 21 17.93 -20.48 -55.36
N ILE A 22 18.24 -21.68 -54.94
CA ILE A 22 18.77 -22.76 -55.80
C ILE A 22 17.56 -23.44 -56.46
N ASP A 23 17.51 -23.35 -57.78
CA ASP A 23 16.55 -23.97 -58.66
C ASP A 23 16.79 -25.49 -58.69
N ILE A 24 15.90 -26.28 -58.07
CA ILE A 24 15.93 -27.76 -58.13
C ILE A 24 14.79 -28.20 -59.08
N ALA A 25 14.86 -27.78 -60.34
CA ALA A 25 13.99 -28.25 -61.39
C ALA A 25 14.80 -28.88 -62.49
N GLY A 26 15.30 -30.10 -62.32
CA GLY A 26 16.05 -30.73 -63.39
C GLY A 26 16.61 -32.09 -63.17
N MET A 27 15.95 -32.97 -62.39
CA MET A 27 16.36 -34.41 -62.34
C MET A 27 15.26 -35.31 -61.84
N LEU A 28 14.20 -35.50 -62.59
CA LEU A 28 13.29 -36.64 -62.38
C LEU A 28 12.97 -37.24 -63.77
N SER A 29 13.37 -38.46 -64.01
CA SER A 29 13.08 -39.19 -65.20
C SER A 29 11.60 -39.59 -65.27
N PRO A 30 11.01 -39.76 -66.46
CA PRO A 30 9.56 -39.98 -66.63
C PRO A 30 9.07 -41.35 -66.04
N THR A 31 9.94 -42.25 -65.63
CA THR A 31 9.58 -43.52 -64.99
C THR A 31 9.25 -43.36 -63.46
N SER A 32 9.71 -42.27 -62.82
CA SER A 32 9.45 -42.02 -61.41
C SER A 32 8.04 -41.41 -61.16
N LEU A 33 7.42 -40.78 -62.18
CA LEU A 33 6.13 -40.18 -62.07
C LEU A 33 4.96 -41.18 -61.99
N VAL A 34 5.10 -42.38 -62.62
CA VAL A 34 4.04 -43.39 -62.65
C VAL A 34 3.97 -44.16 -61.34
N LEU A 35 5.11 -44.37 -60.66
CA LEU A 35 5.11 -45.02 -59.34
C LEU A 35 4.53 -44.11 -58.21
N PHE A 36 4.68 -42.81 -58.34
CA PHE A 36 4.15 -41.87 -57.36
C PHE A 36 2.62 -41.70 -57.43
N ALA A 37 2.04 -41.84 -58.65
CA ALA A 37 0.62 -41.74 -58.86
C ALA A 37 -0.15 -43.00 -58.33
N VAL A 38 0.46 -44.19 -58.35
CA VAL A 38 -0.16 -45.43 -57.85
C VAL A 38 -0.16 -45.51 -56.31
N THR A 39 0.88 -44.93 -55.68
CA THR A 39 0.97 -44.92 -54.20
C THR A 39 0.06 -43.88 -53.56
N VAL A 40 -0.26 -42.80 -54.26
CA VAL A 40 -1.20 -41.76 -53.74
C VAL A 40 -2.66 -42.25 -53.78
N VAL A 41 -3.04 -43.05 -54.78
CA VAL A 41 -4.42 -43.58 -54.92
C VAL A 41 -4.70 -44.70 -53.88
N THR A 42 -3.71 -45.51 -53.47
CA THR A 42 -3.92 -46.56 -52.46
C THR A 42 -3.90 -46.04 -51.02
N LEU A 43 -3.25 -44.90 -50.76
CA LEU A 43 -3.29 -44.26 -49.44
C LEU A 43 -4.62 -43.50 -49.17
N SER A 44 -5.28 -43.00 -50.23
CA SER A 44 -6.60 -42.34 -50.09
C SER A 44 -7.74 -43.24 -49.74
N ALA A 45 -7.67 -44.54 -50.06
CA ALA A 45 -8.73 -45.54 -49.74
C ALA A 45 -8.70 -46.05 -48.30
N TRP A 46 -7.54 -45.90 -47.60
CA TRP A 46 -7.43 -46.30 -46.18
C TRP A 46 -7.73 -45.15 -45.20
N ALA A 47 -7.67 -43.92 -45.64
CA ALA A 47 -7.96 -42.75 -44.80
C ALA A 47 -9.44 -42.48 -44.58
N GLN A 48 -10.37 -43.15 -45.23
CA GLN A 48 -11.82 -42.94 -45.09
C GLN A 48 -12.56 -43.90 -44.19
N ARG A 49 -11.87 -44.83 -43.52
CA ARG A 49 -12.48 -45.83 -42.62
C ARG A 49 -12.24 -45.60 -41.13
N SER A 50 -11.63 -44.49 -40.71
CA SER A 50 -11.32 -44.21 -39.30
C SER A 50 -11.95 -42.91 -38.74
N LEU A 51 -13.07 -42.46 -39.31
CA LEU A 51 -13.75 -41.23 -38.87
C LEU A 51 -15.14 -41.48 -38.28
N THR A 52 -15.29 -42.48 -37.41
CA THR A 52 -16.40 -42.58 -36.46
C THR A 52 -15.91 -43.15 -35.13
N ALA A 53 -14.95 -42.45 -34.50
CA ALA A 53 -14.80 -42.54 -33.05
C ALA A 53 -15.58 -41.35 -32.47
N PRO A 54 -16.39 -41.56 -31.42
CA PRO A 54 -17.02 -40.41 -30.75
C PRO A 54 -15.91 -39.56 -30.16
N THR A 55 -15.74 -38.41 -30.68
CA THR A 55 -14.86 -37.40 -30.10
C THR A 55 -15.38 -37.08 -28.68
N ALA A 56 -14.87 -37.82 -27.68
CA ALA A 56 -14.93 -37.30 -26.33
C ALA A 56 -14.18 -35.96 -26.35
N VAL A 57 -14.96 -34.92 -26.45
CA VAL A 57 -14.47 -33.56 -26.14
C VAL A 57 -13.97 -33.63 -24.71
N ALA A 58 -12.68 -33.91 -24.54
CA ALA A 58 -12.00 -33.59 -23.30
C ALA A 58 -12.24 -32.07 -23.10
N LYS A 59 -13.23 -31.74 -22.27
CA LYS A 59 -13.30 -30.43 -21.65
C LYS A 59 -11.99 -30.28 -20.87
N ASN A 60 -10.96 -29.80 -21.55
CA ASN A 60 -9.86 -29.13 -20.87
C ASN A 60 -10.52 -27.94 -20.19
N GLY A 61 -10.95 -28.15 -18.95
CA GLY A 61 -11.40 -27.12 -18.05
C GLY A 61 -10.22 -26.30 -17.55
N GLY A 62 -9.41 -25.77 -18.44
CA GLY A 62 -8.65 -24.57 -18.20
C GLY A 62 -9.66 -23.46 -18.16
N SER A 63 -10.13 -23.04 -17.00
CA SER A 63 -10.86 -21.79 -16.88
C SER A 63 -9.99 -20.70 -17.50
N ALA A 64 -10.43 -20.17 -18.64
CA ALA A 64 -9.76 -19.03 -19.24
C ALA A 64 -9.70 -17.97 -18.13
N GLN A 65 -8.49 -17.62 -17.72
CA GLN A 65 -8.27 -16.61 -16.68
C GLN A 65 -8.95 -15.34 -17.18
N SER A 66 -9.99 -14.90 -16.49
CA SER A 66 -10.67 -13.66 -16.82
C SER A 66 -9.80 -12.48 -16.36
N PHE A 67 -9.83 -11.40 -17.14
CA PHE A 67 -9.11 -10.17 -16.80
C PHE A 67 -10.11 -9.03 -16.67
N ARG A 68 -9.84 -8.11 -15.78
CA ARG A 68 -10.58 -6.88 -15.62
C ARG A 68 -9.65 -5.70 -15.91
N GLU A 69 -10.09 -4.79 -16.74
CA GLU A 69 -9.45 -3.48 -16.89
C GLU A 69 -10.02 -2.53 -15.85
N VAL A 70 -9.14 -1.90 -15.10
CA VAL A 70 -9.47 -0.93 -14.05
C VAL A 70 -8.62 0.31 -14.23
N VAL A 71 -9.16 1.46 -13.86
CA VAL A 71 -8.37 2.70 -13.77
C VAL A 71 -7.92 2.84 -12.32
N ASP A 72 -6.61 2.95 -12.10
CA ASP A 72 -6.05 3.17 -10.77
C ASP A 72 -6.27 4.63 -10.30
N GLU A 73 -5.93 4.91 -9.04
CA GLU A 73 -6.18 6.25 -8.46
C GLU A 73 -5.23 7.33 -8.99
N THR A 74 -4.25 6.96 -9.81
CA THR A 74 -3.38 7.89 -10.56
C THR A 74 -3.81 8.10 -12.00
N GLY A 75 -4.91 7.45 -12.44
CA GLY A 75 -5.50 7.58 -13.77
C GLY A 75 -4.94 6.60 -14.80
N ARG A 76 -4.12 5.60 -14.42
CA ARG A 76 -3.58 4.58 -15.32
C ARG A 76 -4.56 3.43 -15.49
N THR A 77 -4.74 2.95 -16.72
CA THR A 77 -5.49 1.72 -16.98
C THR A 77 -4.60 0.51 -16.74
N VAL A 78 -5.05 -0.40 -15.87
CA VAL A 78 -4.34 -1.62 -15.48
C VAL A 78 -5.22 -2.83 -15.77
N ARG A 79 -4.63 -3.88 -16.33
CA ARG A 79 -5.32 -5.15 -16.63
C ARG A 79 -4.93 -6.19 -15.57
N ILE A 80 -5.89 -6.57 -14.74
CA ILE A 80 -5.65 -7.46 -13.57
C ILE A 80 -6.43 -8.76 -13.74
N PRO A 81 -5.81 -9.95 -13.50
CA PRO A 81 -6.49 -11.24 -13.45
C PRO A 81 -7.61 -11.26 -12.41
N GLN A 82 -8.70 -11.96 -12.71
CA GLN A 82 -9.85 -12.06 -11.80
C GLN A 82 -10.18 -13.53 -11.44
N PRO A 83 -10.30 -13.80 -10.14
CA PRO A 83 -9.86 -12.96 -9.01
C PRO A 83 -8.34 -12.89 -8.92
N ALA A 84 -7.79 -11.80 -8.38
CA ALA A 84 -6.37 -11.72 -8.07
C ALA A 84 -6.06 -12.64 -6.88
N MET A 85 -5.29 -13.70 -7.11
CA MET A 85 -4.98 -14.72 -6.09
C MET A 85 -3.59 -14.57 -5.49
N ARG A 86 -2.71 -13.82 -6.15
CA ARG A 86 -1.33 -13.59 -5.72
C ARG A 86 -1.06 -12.09 -5.68
N ILE A 87 -1.06 -11.53 -4.48
CA ILE A 87 -0.94 -10.11 -4.22
C ILE A 87 0.44 -9.85 -3.60
N VAL A 88 1.16 -8.87 -4.11
CA VAL A 88 2.33 -8.28 -3.44
C VAL A 88 1.97 -6.86 -3.03
N SER A 89 2.32 -6.47 -1.81
CA SER A 89 2.09 -5.13 -1.26
C SER A 89 3.40 -4.39 -1.08
N LEU A 90 3.54 -3.20 -1.67
CA LEU A 90 4.74 -2.38 -1.53
C LEU A 90 4.57 -1.22 -0.52
N ALA A 91 3.52 -1.26 0.31
CA ALA A 91 3.33 -0.28 1.36
C ALA A 91 2.58 -0.86 2.56
N PRO A 92 2.90 -0.45 3.79
CA PRO A 92 2.17 -0.89 4.99
C PRO A 92 0.66 -0.64 4.91
N SER A 93 0.24 0.51 4.37
CA SER A 93 -1.19 0.84 4.20
C SER A 93 -1.93 -0.14 3.28
N MET A 94 -1.27 -0.63 2.23
CA MET A 94 -1.84 -1.62 1.32
C MET A 94 -1.92 -2.99 1.99
N THR A 95 -0.89 -3.39 2.73
CA THR A 95 -0.89 -4.62 3.53
C THR A 95 -2.05 -4.61 4.52
N GLU A 96 -2.19 -3.54 5.31
CA GLU A 96 -3.30 -3.39 6.26
C GLU A 96 -4.67 -3.47 5.58
N THR A 97 -4.82 -2.87 4.40
CA THR A 97 -6.07 -2.92 3.64
C THR A 97 -6.38 -4.34 3.13
N VAL A 98 -5.37 -5.09 2.64
CA VAL A 98 -5.54 -6.49 2.23
C VAL A 98 -6.01 -7.35 3.41
N TYR A 99 -5.44 -7.16 4.59
CA TYR A 99 -5.88 -7.86 5.81
C TYR A 99 -7.29 -7.45 6.23
N ALA A 100 -7.61 -6.16 6.18
CA ALA A 100 -8.95 -5.67 6.52
C ALA A 100 -10.04 -6.19 5.56
N LEU A 101 -9.68 -6.48 4.31
CA LEU A 101 -10.55 -7.13 3.32
C LEU A 101 -10.66 -8.65 3.51
N GLY A 102 -9.94 -9.26 4.47
CA GLY A 102 -9.92 -10.71 4.66
C GLY A 102 -9.17 -11.47 3.56
N LEU A 103 -8.27 -10.81 2.83
CA LEU A 103 -7.54 -11.36 1.69
C LEU A 103 -6.08 -11.74 2.02
N GLN A 104 -5.74 -11.87 3.30
CA GLN A 104 -4.38 -12.16 3.78
C GLN A 104 -3.78 -13.44 3.21
N ASP A 105 -4.60 -14.43 2.87
CA ASP A 105 -4.14 -15.70 2.28
C ASP A 105 -3.67 -15.54 0.83
N ARG A 106 -4.11 -14.46 0.16
CA ARG A 106 -3.67 -14.09 -1.18
C ARG A 106 -2.42 -13.21 -1.18
N LEU A 107 -2.04 -12.64 -0.02
CA LEU A 107 -0.83 -11.83 0.13
C LEU A 107 0.39 -12.75 0.16
N VAL A 108 1.16 -12.77 -0.93
CA VAL A 108 2.34 -13.62 -1.10
C VAL A 108 3.65 -12.93 -0.76
N GLY A 109 3.66 -11.60 -0.68
CA GLY A 109 4.83 -10.82 -0.29
C GLY A 109 4.47 -9.39 0.10
N ASP A 110 5.29 -8.80 0.96
CA ASP A 110 5.18 -7.42 1.38
C ASP A 110 6.55 -6.81 1.72
N THR A 111 6.61 -5.52 2.10
CA THR A 111 7.87 -4.83 2.41
C THR A 111 8.34 -5.08 3.84
N ASP A 112 9.61 -4.77 4.12
CA ASP A 112 10.22 -4.87 5.44
C ASP A 112 9.51 -4.03 6.51
N TYR A 113 8.75 -3.02 6.09
CA TYR A 113 8.02 -2.09 6.96
C TYR A 113 6.55 -2.51 7.24
N CYS A 114 6.10 -3.66 6.69
CA CYS A 114 4.77 -4.19 6.92
C CYS A 114 4.74 -4.99 8.22
N ASP A 115 4.44 -4.32 9.31
CA ASP A 115 4.47 -4.81 10.69
C ASP A 115 3.08 -5.06 11.29
N TYR A 116 2.03 -4.57 10.63
CA TYR A 116 0.65 -4.72 11.10
C TYR A 116 -0.26 -5.35 10.02
N PRO A 117 -1.15 -6.30 10.42
CA PRO A 117 -1.16 -6.95 11.73
C PRO A 117 0.13 -7.79 11.94
N PRO A 118 0.41 -8.30 13.16
CA PRO A 118 1.66 -9.03 13.44
C PRO A 118 1.93 -10.22 12.51
N GLU A 119 0.87 -10.79 11.93
CA GLU A 119 0.96 -11.87 10.94
C GLU A 119 1.61 -11.44 9.63
N ALA A 120 1.55 -10.16 9.28
CA ALA A 120 2.20 -9.59 8.09
C ALA A 120 3.73 -9.73 8.16
N GLN A 121 4.32 -9.70 9.35
CA GLN A 121 5.75 -9.90 9.55
C GLN A 121 6.26 -11.26 9.07
N LYS A 122 5.35 -12.26 8.96
CA LYS A 122 5.68 -13.62 8.51
C LYS A 122 5.63 -13.78 6.98
N LYS A 123 5.16 -12.76 6.24
CA LYS A 123 5.11 -12.81 4.78
C LYS A 123 6.51 -12.69 4.18
N GLN A 124 6.68 -13.23 2.96
CA GLN A 124 7.92 -13.07 2.23
C GLN A 124 8.23 -11.59 2.05
N LYS A 125 9.41 -11.14 2.43
CA LYS A 125 9.81 -9.75 2.29
C LYS A 125 10.41 -9.50 0.90
N VAL A 126 9.98 -8.40 0.29
CA VAL A 126 10.45 -7.95 -1.03
C VAL A 126 11.31 -6.68 -0.94
N GLY A 127 11.87 -6.41 0.25
CA GLY A 127 12.73 -5.25 0.50
C GLY A 127 11.96 -4.01 0.93
N GLY A 128 12.60 -2.84 0.77
CA GLY A 128 12.05 -1.56 1.20
C GLY A 128 10.95 -1.03 0.28
N ALA A 129 10.10 -0.15 0.79
CA ALA A 129 9.01 0.44 0.01
C ALA A 129 9.50 1.37 -1.12
N ILE A 130 10.63 2.08 -0.92
CA ILE A 130 11.22 2.99 -1.92
C ILE A 130 12.04 2.20 -2.95
N ASN A 131 12.78 1.19 -2.51
CA ASN A 131 13.66 0.36 -3.32
C ASN A 131 13.32 -1.13 -3.13
N PRO A 132 12.18 -1.62 -3.64
CA PRO A 132 11.83 -3.02 -3.55
C PRO A 132 12.71 -3.87 -4.49
N SER A 133 12.92 -5.13 -4.12
CA SER A 133 13.58 -6.10 -4.98
C SER A 133 12.64 -6.58 -6.08
N LEU A 134 12.85 -6.10 -7.31
CA LEU A 134 12.09 -6.55 -8.47
C LEU A 134 12.28 -8.04 -8.77
N GLU A 135 13.44 -8.60 -8.44
CA GLU A 135 13.73 -10.02 -8.58
C GLU A 135 12.84 -10.86 -7.65
N GLU A 136 12.78 -10.50 -6.36
CA GLU A 136 11.91 -11.17 -5.39
C GLU A 136 10.43 -11.04 -5.78
N ILE A 137 10.00 -9.85 -6.23
CA ILE A 137 8.63 -9.65 -6.72
C ILE A 137 8.34 -10.56 -7.90
N ALA A 138 9.22 -10.62 -8.91
CA ALA A 138 9.04 -11.45 -10.09
C ALA A 138 9.06 -12.95 -9.74
N HIS A 139 9.90 -13.37 -8.77
CA HIS A 139 9.94 -14.75 -8.27
C HIS A 139 8.59 -15.16 -7.63
N LEU A 140 7.93 -14.25 -6.94
CA LEU A 140 6.62 -14.46 -6.35
C LEU A 140 5.50 -14.58 -7.38
N ARG A 141 5.72 -14.21 -8.65
CA ARG A 141 4.74 -14.27 -9.75
C ARG A 141 3.38 -13.70 -9.34
N PRO A 142 3.31 -12.43 -8.94
CA PRO A 142 2.06 -11.82 -8.50
C PRO A 142 1.09 -11.61 -9.66
N ASP A 143 -0.21 -11.70 -9.37
CA ASP A 143 -1.28 -11.27 -10.27
C ASP A 143 -1.42 -9.74 -10.28
N VAL A 144 -1.05 -9.11 -9.15
CA VAL A 144 -1.05 -7.66 -8.98
C VAL A 144 -0.09 -7.24 -7.87
N VAL A 145 0.58 -6.12 -8.10
CA VAL A 145 1.39 -5.41 -7.08
C VAL A 145 0.64 -4.16 -6.65
N LEU A 146 0.38 -4.02 -5.36
CA LEU A 146 -0.26 -2.84 -4.79
C LEU A 146 0.79 -1.82 -4.40
N VAL A 147 0.65 -0.61 -4.92
CA VAL A 147 1.55 0.53 -4.66
C VAL A 147 0.76 1.74 -4.16
N THR A 148 1.45 2.67 -3.50
CA THR A 148 0.87 3.96 -3.15
C THR A 148 1.78 5.09 -3.63
N ARG A 149 1.17 6.14 -4.20
CA ARG A 149 1.91 7.27 -4.75
C ARG A 149 2.76 8.01 -3.71
N HIS A 150 2.34 8.00 -2.46
CA HIS A 150 3.05 8.70 -1.39
C HIS A 150 4.39 8.07 -1.01
N LEU A 151 4.60 6.79 -1.30
CA LEU A 151 5.76 6.05 -0.82
C LEU A 151 6.55 5.38 -1.94
N ASN A 152 5.86 4.86 -2.97
CA ASN A 152 6.50 4.15 -4.06
C ASN A 152 6.86 5.10 -5.22
N THR A 153 8.01 4.89 -5.82
CA THR A 153 8.48 5.73 -6.94
C THR A 153 7.83 5.32 -8.26
N MET A 154 7.72 6.27 -9.20
CA MET A 154 7.26 5.97 -10.57
C MET A 154 8.22 5.03 -11.30
N ASP A 155 9.52 5.07 -10.97
CA ASP A 155 10.51 4.16 -11.55
C ASP A 155 10.23 2.70 -11.17
N THR A 156 9.78 2.45 -9.94
CA THR A 156 9.31 1.12 -9.50
C THR A 156 8.12 0.66 -10.35
N VAL A 157 7.15 1.54 -10.58
CA VAL A 157 5.96 1.26 -11.39
C VAL A 157 6.34 0.94 -12.84
N HIS A 158 7.19 1.76 -13.46
CA HIS A 158 7.68 1.54 -14.83
C HIS A 158 8.48 0.23 -14.96
N SER A 159 9.26 -0.11 -13.93
CA SER A 159 10.01 -1.36 -13.91
C SER A 159 9.11 -2.59 -13.82
N LEU A 160 8.03 -2.52 -13.03
CA LEU A 160 7.00 -3.58 -12.96
C LEU A 160 6.30 -3.72 -14.31
N ASP A 161 5.92 -2.60 -14.95
CA ASP A 161 5.29 -2.59 -16.28
C ASP A 161 6.22 -3.24 -17.33
N ALA A 162 7.52 -2.92 -17.31
CA ALA A 162 8.53 -3.51 -18.21
C ALA A 162 8.69 -5.04 -18.02
N LEU A 163 8.44 -5.53 -16.80
CA LEU A 163 8.42 -6.97 -16.48
C LEU A 163 7.06 -7.63 -16.79
N GLY A 164 6.07 -6.87 -17.27
CA GLY A 164 4.71 -7.37 -17.51
C GLY A 164 3.94 -7.70 -16.21
N ILE A 165 4.34 -7.14 -15.09
CA ILE A 165 3.71 -7.34 -13.79
C ILE A 165 2.71 -6.20 -13.54
N PRO A 166 1.39 -6.48 -13.46
CA PRO A 166 0.40 -5.44 -13.22
C PRO A 166 0.61 -4.76 -11.87
N SER A 167 0.57 -3.43 -11.84
CA SER A 167 0.64 -2.65 -10.60
C SER A 167 -0.57 -1.73 -10.48
N TYR A 168 -1.24 -1.72 -9.31
CA TYR A 168 -2.37 -0.85 -9.00
C TYR A 168 -1.95 0.18 -7.96
N ALA A 169 -2.06 1.46 -8.34
CA ALA A 169 -1.64 2.58 -7.49
C ALA A 169 -2.83 3.22 -6.77
N THR A 170 -2.64 3.55 -5.47
CA THR A 170 -3.57 4.33 -4.67
C THR A 170 -2.99 5.70 -4.32
N ASP A 171 -3.85 6.73 -4.20
CA ASP A 171 -3.45 8.11 -3.86
C ASP A 171 -4.52 8.83 -3.01
N PRO A 172 -5.02 8.28 -1.90
CA PRO A 172 -6.04 8.93 -1.10
C PRO A 172 -5.45 10.15 -0.34
N ARG A 173 -6.13 11.31 -0.43
CA ARG A 173 -5.71 12.59 0.15
C ARG A 173 -6.46 12.98 1.41
N ASN A 174 -7.56 12.30 1.70
CA ASN A 174 -8.41 12.52 2.86
C ASN A 174 -9.04 11.21 3.33
N VAL A 175 -9.72 11.25 4.47
CA VAL A 175 -10.30 10.06 5.10
C VAL A 175 -11.43 9.45 4.26
N ASP A 176 -12.25 10.25 3.57
CA ASP A 176 -13.30 9.72 2.69
C ASP A 176 -12.70 8.98 1.49
N GLU A 177 -11.61 9.50 0.94
CA GLU A 177 -10.89 8.83 -0.13
C GLU A 177 -10.21 7.53 0.34
N ILE A 178 -9.72 7.47 1.60
CA ILE A 178 -9.21 6.22 2.19
C ILE A 178 -10.33 5.17 2.26
N VAL A 179 -11.52 5.54 2.72
CA VAL A 179 -12.69 4.64 2.76
C VAL A 179 -13.09 4.19 1.36
N ALA A 180 -13.14 5.12 0.41
CA ALA A 180 -13.46 4.82 -0.98
C ALA A 180 -12.39 3.93 -1.65
N SER A 181 -11.11 4.16 -1.34
CA SER A 181 -9.98 3.34 -1.82
C SER A 181 -10.08 1.90 -1.30
N ALA A 182 -10.41 1.71 -0.02
CA ALA A 182 -10.61 0.37 0.56
C ALA A 182 -11.73 -0.40 -0.17
N LYS A 183 -12.85 0.28 -0.49
CA LYS A 183 -13.94 -0.31 -1.30
C LYS A 183 -13.45 -0.70 -2.69
N ARG A 184 -12.79 0.23 -3.41
CA ARG A 184 -12.25 -0.03 -4.76
C ARG A 184 -11.26 -1.17 -4.78
N LEU A 185 -10.38 -1.27 -3.78
CA LEU A 185 -9.44 -2.39 -3.66
C LEU A 185 -10.16 -3.72 -3.52
N GLY A 186 -11.26 -3.80 -2.76
CA GLY A 186 -12.10 -4.99 -2.73
C GLY A 186 -12.60 -5.38 -4.13
N GLU A 187 -13.10 -4.41 -4.89
CA GLU A 187 -13.56 -4.62 -6.26
C GLU A 187 -12.42 -5.07 -7.20
N VAL A 188 -11.27 -4.40 -7.13
CA VAL A 188 -10.07 -4.68 -7.93
C VAL A 188 -9.52 -6.07 -7.67
N LEU A 189 -9.52 -6.50 -6.41
CA LEU A 189 -9.00 -7.80 -5.98
C LEU A 189 -10.04 -8.95 -6.12
N GLY A 190 -11.24 -8.66 -6.63
CA GLY A 190 -12.29 -9.66 -6.82
C GLY A 190 -12.98 -10.08 -5.52
N ALA A 191 -13.15 -9.14 -4.59
CA ALA A 191 -13.88 -9.29 -3.32
C ALA A 191 -14.77 -8.06 -3.05
N PRO A 192 -15.71 -7.71 -3.98
CA PRO A 192 -16.48 -6.47 -3.91
C PRO A 192 -17.35 -6.37 -2.65
N GLU A 193 -17.91 -7.49 -2.17
CA GLU A 193 -18.73 -7.53 -0.96
C GLU A 193 -17.91 -7.19 0.28
N ALA A 194 -16.68 -7.71 0.38
CA ALA A 194 -15.78 -7.38 1.48
C ALA A 194 -15.38 -5.90 1.47
N GLY A 195 -15.11 -5.35 0.27
CA GLY A 195 -14.81 -3.93 0.10
C GLY A 195 -15.98 -3.03 0.49
N ALA A 196 -17.20 -3.40 0.10
CA ALA A 196 -18.41 -2.66 0.44
C ALA A 196 -18.68 -2.69 1.96
N ALA A 197 -18.62 -3.87 2.58
CA ALA A 197 -18.83 -4.04 4.02
C ALA A 197 -17.79 -3.27 4.84
N LEU A 198 -16.52 -3.31 4.44
CA LEU A 198 -15.45 -2.55 5.11
C LEU A 198 -15.71 -1.04 5.03
N ALA A 199 -16.05 -0.53 3.84
CA ALA A 199 -16.33 0.89 3.66
C ALA A 199 -17.55 1.34 4.47
N GLU A 200 -18.60 0.53 4.55
CA GLU A 200 -19.80 0.79 5.35
C GLU A 200 -19.49 0.85 6.85
N ASP A 201 -18.70 -0.09 7.36
CA ASP A 201 -18.25 -0.10 8.77
C ASP A 201 -17.47 1.17 9.11
N LEU A 202 -16.47 1.51 8.29
CA LEU A 202 -15.64 2.70 8.50
C LEU A 202 -16.47 3.98 8.49
N GLN A 203 -17.38 4.11 7.52
CA GLN A 203 -18.27 5.28 7.42
C GLN A 203 -19.25 5.34 8.60
N HIS A 204 -19.77 4.20 9.03
CA HIS A 204 -20.64 4.14 10.21
C HIS A 204 -19.91 4.63 11.46
N ARG A 205 -18.68 4.17 11.70
CA ARG A 205 -17.84 4.58 12.84
C ARG A 205 -17.58 6.09 12.83
N LEU A 206 -17.19 6.64 11.66
CA LEU A 206 -16.99 8.08 11.49
C LEU A 206 -18.25 8.88 11.78
N ASN A 207 -19.41 8.42 11.33
CA ASN A 207 -20.71 9.07 11.58
C ASN A 207 -21.07 9.05 13.08
N VAL A 208 -20.85 7.91 13.75
CA VAL A 208 -21.08 7.79 15.20
C VAL A 208 -20.16 8.75 15.96
N LEU A 209 -18.91 8.85 15.57
CA LEU A 209 -17.96 9.78 16.16
C LEU A 209 -18.41 11.23 15.97
N GLN A 210 -18.76 11.61 14.74
CA GLN A 210 -19.24 12.95 14.41
C GLN A 210 -20.49 13.35 15.22
N GLN A 211 -21.41 12.41 15.47
CA GLN A 211 -22.58 12.66 16.32
C GLN A 211 -22.19 12.97 17.77
N LYS A 212 -21.10 12.38 18.28
CA LYS A 212 -20.63 12.59 19.66
C LYS A 212 -19.93 13.92 19.84
N ILE A 213 -19.08 14.32 18.89
CA ILE A 213 -18.17 15.45 19.08
C ILE A 213 -18.50 16.65 18.18
N GLY A 214 -19.38 16.51 17.18
CA GLY A 214 -19.59 17.53 16.15
C GLY A 214 -20.15 18.87 16.63
N ALA A 215 -20.73 18.91 17.83
CA ALA A 215 -21.20 20.13 18.47
C ALA A 215 -20.14 20.78 19.40
N LEU A 216 -19.01 20.12 19.62
CA LEU A 216 -17.95 20.62 20.49
C LEU A 216 -17.00 21.57 19.72
N PRO A 217 -16.45 22.60 20.38
CA PRO A 217 -15.47 23.45 19.75
C PRO A 217 -14.20 22.65 19.43
N PRO A 218 -13.61 22.81 18.24
CA PRO A 218 -12.41 22.09 17.88
C PRO A 218 -11.22 22.53 18.73
N ARG A 219 -10.39 21.59 19.12
CA ARG A 219 -9.13 21.85 19.84
C ARG A 219 -8.03 22.29 18.87
N ARG A 220 -7.29 23.32 19.23
CA ARG A 220 -6.13 23.80 18.46
C ARG A 220 -4.91 22.94 18.79
N VAL A 221 -4.40 22.20 17.80
CA VAL A 221 -3.34 21.22 18.01
C VAL A 221 -2.10 21.50 17.14
N LEU A 222 -0.95 21.07 17.65
CA LEU A 222 0.25 20.86 16.83
C LEU A 222 0.46 19.34 16.72
N PHE A 223 0.41 18.80 15.51
CA PHE A 223 0.84 17.44 15.24
C PHE A 223 2.35 17.42 15.07
N VAL A 224 3.05 16.64 15.89
CA VAL A 224 4.52 16.58 15.90
C VAL A 224 4.97 15.29 15.22
N VAL A 225 5.56 15.42 14.03
CA VAL A 225 6.16 14.31 13.28
C VAL A 225 7.59 14.07 13.74
N TRP A 226 8.34 15.16 13.94
CA TRP A 226 9.73 15.12 14.37
C TRP A 226 10.06 16.36 15.22
N THR A 227 10.91 16.21 16.23
CA THR A 227 11.16 17.28 17.21
C THR A 227 12.39 18.12 16.94
N ASP A 228 13.35 17.63 16.14
CA ASP A 228 14.58 18.36 15.82
C ASP A 228 15.19 17.84 14.49
N PRO A 229 15.01 18.59 13.37
CA PRO A 229 14.21 19.82 13.27
C PRO A 229 12.73 19.55 13.55
N LEU A 230 11.99 20.58 13.99
CA LEU A 230 10.56 20.43 14.21
C LEU A 230 9.84 20.31 12.86
N ILE A 231 9.24 19.14 12.63
CA ILE A 231 8.44 18.84 11.44
C ILE A 231 6.99 18.56 11.88
N SER A 232 6.06 19.17 11.16
CA SER A 232 4.63 18.99 11.35
C SER A 232 3.96 18.51 10.05
N ILE A 233 2.62 18.60 9.99
CA ILE A 233 1.81 18.22 8.83
C ILE A 233 1.21 19.47 8.18
N GLY A 234 1.07 19.41 6.85
CA GLY A 234 0.38 20.42 6.08
C GLY A 234 -1.13 20.23 6.08
N LYS A 235 -1.85 21.29 5.74
CA LYS A 235 -3.32 21.38 5.80
C LYS A 235 -4.07 20.48 4.81
N ASP A 236 -3.41 20.13 3.70
CA ASP A 236 -4.01 19.37 2.60
C ASP A 236 -3.66 17.86 2.68
N THR A 237 -3.14 17.39 3.83
CA THR A 237 -2.81 15.99 4.08
C THR A 237 -4.01 15.22 4.65
N PHE A 238 -4.03 13.90 4.43
CA PHE A 238 -5.04 13.02 5.04
C PHE A 238 -4.95 13.04 6.58
N ILE A 239 -3.77 13.29 7.16
CA ILE A 239 -3.60 13.44 8.62
C ILE A 239 -4.32 14.70 9.10
N ALA A 240 -4.20 15.83 8.38
CA ALA A 240 -4.93 17.05 8.73
C ALA A 240 -6.45 16.84 8.67
N ASP A 241 -6.94 16.04 7.71
CA ASP A 241 -8.35 15.64 7.66
C ASP A 241 -8.72 14.74 8.86
N ALA A 242 -7.86 13.78 9.23
CA ALA A 242 -8.04 12.94 10.40
C ALA A 242 -8.14 13.77 11.69
N LEU A 243 -7.28 14.80 11.86
CA LEU A 243 -7.38 15.74 12.97
C LEU A 243 -8.74 16.44 13.00
N ARG A 244 -9.22 16.97 11.86
CA ARG A 244 -10.53 17.63 11.78
C ARG A 244 -11.67 16.70 12.20
N ARG A 245 -11.64 15.45 11.75
CA ARG A 245 -12.64 14.44 12.11
C ARG A 245 -12.60 14.03 13.57
N ALA A 246 -11.44 14.17 14.22
CA ALA A 246 -11.28 13.98 15.66
C ALA A 246 -11.66 15.22 16.49
N GLY A 247 -12.20 16.28 15.87
CA GLY A 247 -12.54 17.52 16.56
C GLY A 247 -11.34 18.40 16.88
N ALA A 248 -10.30 18.35 16.06
CA ALA A 248 -9.11 19.19 16.17
C ALA A 248 -8.90 20.09 14.95
N VAL A 249 -8.14 21.15 15.12
CA VAL A 249 -7.63 22.00 14.03
C VAL A 249 -6.13 22.18 14.21
N SER A 250 -5.36 21.86 13.15
CA SER A 250 -3.93 22.13 13.14
C SER A 250 -3.67 23.64 13.18
N ILE A 251 -2.70 24.07 13.99
CA ILE A 251 -2.24 25.46 14.00
C ILE A 251 -1.33 25.78 12.79
N ILE A 252 -0.91 24.76 12.04
CA ILE A 252 -0.01 24.89 10.89
C ILE A 252 -0.82 25.07 9.62
N ASP A 253 -0.69 26.21 8.95
CA ASP A 253 -1.30 26.54 7.66
C ASP A 253 -0.26 26.50 6.54
N SER A 254 0.23 25.29 6.24
CA SER A 254 1.18 25.05 5.15
C SER A 254 0.57 24.15 4.08
N LYS A 255 0.91 24.42 2.81
CA LYS A 255 0.59 23.54 1.67
C LYS A 255 1.62 22.42 1.45
N GLN A 256 2.79 22.50 2.10
CA GLN A 256 3.76 21.42 2.09
C GLN A 256 3.22 20.27 2.93
N ASP A 257 3.36 19.04 2.47
CA ASP A 257 2.86 17.87 3.21
C ASP A 257 3.57 17.72 4.58
N TRP A 258 4.88 17.99 4.62
CA TRP A 258 5.74 17.88 5.80
C TRP A 258 6.55 19.16 6.02
N PRO A 259 5.93 20.27 6.49
CA PRO A 259 6.65 21.51 6.70
C PRO A 259 7.59 21.40 7.89
N GLN A 260 8.80 21.92 7.72
CA GLN A 260 9.64 22.29 8.84
C GLN A 260 9.10 23.59 9.43
N VAL A 261 8.89 23.63 10.76
CA VAL A 261 8.23 24.72 11.47
C VAL A 261 9.20 25.36 12.44
N ASN A 262 9.09 26.68 12.59
CA ASN A 262 9.84 27.40 13.61
C ASN A 262 9.11 27.32 14.97
N LEU A 263 9.81 26.88 16.01
CA LEU A 263 9.25 26.76 17.35
C LEU A 263 8.82 28.12 17.93
N GLU A 264 9.44 29.23 17.52
CA GLU A 264 9.05 30.59 17.91
C GLU A 264 7.67 30.95 17.32
N GLU A 265 7.42 30.58 16.06
CA GLU A 265 6.12 30.74 15.42
C GLU A 265 5.04 29.90 16.15
N VAL A 266 5.35 28.67 16.48
CA VAL A 266 4.48 27.80 17.28
C VAL A 266 4.20 28.42 18.65
N ALA A 267 5.19 29.08 19.26
CA ALA A 267 5.02 29.77 20.53
C ALA A 267 4.09 30.99 20.45
N HIS A 268 4.05 31.69 19.31
CA HIS A 268 3.06 32.74 19.09
C HIS A 268 1.65 32.17 18.90
N LEU A 269 1.53 31.03 18.25
CA LEU A 269 0.25 30.39 17.99
C LEU A 269 -0.32 29.64 19.21
N GLN A 270 0.52 29.20 20.15
CA GLN A 270 0.13 28.50 21.39
C GLN A 270 -0.90 27.39 21.15
N PRO A 271 -0.51 26.19 20.68
CA PRO A 271 -1.43 25.06 20.58
C PRO A 271 -1.92 24.65 21.97
N GLU A 272 -3.17 24.19 22.05
CA GLU A 272 -3.75 23.67 23.29
C GLU A 272 -3.19 22.27 23.62
N VAL A 273 -2.94 21.47 22.57
CA VAL A 273 -2.48 20.08 22.72
C VAL A 273 -1.38 19.78 21.70
N LEU A 274 -0.35 19.07 22.12
CA LEU A 274 0.61 18.46 21.20
C LEU A 274 0.19 17.02 20.92
N VAL A 275 0.06 16.67 19.64
CA VAL A 275 -0.34 15.33 19.20
C VAL A 275 0.88 14.59 18.67
N PHE A 276 1.10 13.37 19.16
CA PHE A 276 2.17 12.47 18.73
C PHE A 276 1.57 11.15 18.25
N ALA A 277 2.11 10.63 17.15
CA ALA A 277 1.80 9.30 16.69
C ALA A 277 2.92 8.34 17.13
N ASP A 278 2.58 7.27 17.84
CA ASP A 278 3.54 6.30 18.32
C ASP A 278 2.98 4.89 18.31
N SER A 279 3.78 3.94 17.80
CA SER A 279 3.48 2.50 17.87
C SER A 279 3.68 1.92 19.27
N HIS A 280 4.43 2.62 20.12
CA HIS A 280 4.81 2.19 21.46
C HIS A 280 4.58 3.31 22.49
N ALA A 281 3.33 3.62 22.77
CA ALA A 281 2.94 4.70 23.69
C ALA A 281 3.66 4.65 25.06
N GLU A 282 4.03 3.44 25.54
CA GLU A 282 4.81 3.26 26.77
C GLU A 282 6.27 3.74 26.63
N GLN A 283 6.82 3.75 25.40
CA GLN A 283 8.18 4.23 25.13
C GLN A 283 8.23 5.74 24.89
N THR A 284 7.11 6.33 24.46
CA THR A 284 7.02 7.77 24.17
C THR A 284 6.94 8.62 25.44
N ALA A 285 6.32 8.11 26.51
CA ALA A 285 6.20 8.85 27.76
C ALA A 285 7.55 9.39 28.29
N PRO A 286 8.64 8.61 28.31
CA PRO A 286 9.97 9.14 28.71
C PRO A 286 10.47 10.24 27.79
N HIS A 287 10.17 10.15 26.48
CA HIS A 287 10.57 11.19 25.51
C HIS A 287 9.81 12.49 25.71
N LEU A 288 8.52 12.43 26.10
CA LEU A 288 7.72 13.61 26.44
C LEU A 288 8.22 14.29 27.71
N ASP A 289 8.65 13.52 28.72
CA ASP A 289 9.29 14.07 29.92
C ASP A 289 10.59 14.80 29.58
N VAL A 290 11.42 14.23 28.68
CA VAL A 290 12.63 14.90 28.17
C VAL A 290 12.28 16.17 27.41
N LEU A 291 11.22 16.14 26.58
CA LEU A 291 10.76 17.33 25.85
C LEU A 291 10.38 18.45 26.82
N ALA A 292 9.66 18.12 27.90
CA ALA A 292 9.25 19.07 28.93
C ALA A 292 10.46 19.68 29.70
N THR A 293 11.65 19.08 29.64
CA THR A 293 12.88 19.65 30.24
C THR A 293 13.63 20.60 29.31
N ARG A 294 13.37 20.55 27.98
CA ARG A 294 14.05 21.41 27.00
C ARG A 294 13.59 22.86 27.12
N PRO A 295 14.46 23.83 27.38
CA PRO A 295 14.05 25.22 27.60
C PRO A 295 13.24 25.81 26.44
N ALA A 296 13.61 25.52 25.19
CA ALA A 296 12.94 26.01 24.01
C ALA A 296 11.48 25.52 23.91
N TRP A 297 11.16 24.29 24.36
CA TRP A 297 9.81 23.75 24.31
C TRP A 297 8.94 24.21 25.48
N ARG A 298 9.55 24.62 26.61
CA ARG A 298 8.82 25.12 27.80
C ARG A 298 8.12 26.46 27.58
N ILE A 299 8.38 27.16 26.48
CA ILE A 299 7.64 28.36 26.08
C ILE A 299 6.19 28.05 25.70
N LEU A 300 5.90 26.80 25.31
CA LEU A 300 4.57 26.33 24.98
C LEU A 300 3.79 25.99 26.26
N ASN A 301 2.58 26.55 26.37
CA ASN A 301 1.65 26.22 27.48
C ASN A 301 1.36 24.71 27.50
N ALA A 302 1.05 24.13 26.36
CA ALA A 302 0.79 22.68 26.23
C ALA A 302 1.92 21.82 26.81
N VAL A 303 3.19 22.23 26.71
CA VAL A 303 4.34 21.51 27.27
C VAL A 303 4.39 21.68 28.79
N ARG A 304 4.16 22.90 29.29
CA ARG A 304 4.15 23.17 30.75
C ARG A 304 3.03 22.45 31.46
N ASP A 305 1.87 22.41 30.82
CA ASP A 305 0.65 21.81 31.37
C ASP A 305 0.53 20.31 31.06
N ARG A 306 1.54 19.75 30.35
CA ARG A 306 1.58 18.35 29.92
C ARG A 306 0.36 17.90 29.11
N ASN A 307 -0.17 18.81 28.30
CA ASN A 307 -1.28 18.54 27.38
C ASN A 307 -0.77 17.81 26.12
N PHE A 308 -0.55 16.51 26.26
CA PHE A 308 -0.10 15.63 25.18
C PHE A 308 -1.18 14.60 24.85
N ALA A 309 -1.42 14.40 23.54
CA ALA A 309 -2.21 13.30 23.01
C ALA A 309 -1.29 12.36 22.25
N VAL A 310 -0.97 11.22 22.80
CA VAL A 310 -0.24 10.15 22.11
C VAL A 310 -1.25 9.16 21.59
N ILE A 311 -1.25 8.93 20.27
CA ILE A 311 -2.17 8.02 19.58
C ILE A 311 -1.37 6.97 18.80
N SER A 312 -2.04 5.93 18.34
CA SER A 312 -1.38 4.90 17.55
C SER A 312 -0.82 5.46 16.24
N GLU A 313 0.26 4.86 15.75
CA GLU A 313 0.87 5.22 14.46
C GLU A 313 -0.06 5.00 13.25
N ALA A 314 -1.20 4.34 13.44
CA ALA A 314 -2.21 4.14 12.41
C ALA A 314 -2.63 5.45 11.72
N VAL A 315 -2.51 6.59 12.42
CA VAL A 315 -2.76 7.93 11.86
C VAL A 315 -1.81 8.28 10.72
N ASN A 316 -0.61 7.72 10.68
CA ASN A 316 0.41 7.98 9.66
C ASN A 316 0.22 7.13 8.38
N ARG A 317 -0.76 6.23 8.38
CA ARG A 317 -0.99 5.29 7.28
C ARG A 317 -2.37 5.54 6.66
N PRO A 318 -2.46 5.82 5.35
CA PRO A 318 -3.75 5.95 4.66
C PRO A 318 -4.37 4.55 4.45
N ALA A 319 -4.83 3.94 5.53
CA ALA A 319 -5.37 2.60 5.63
C ALA A 319 -6.64 2.59 6.49
N PRO A 320 -7.47 1.54 6.46
CA PRO A 320 -8.70 1.46 7.25
C PRO A 320 -8.52 1.74 8.75
N ARG A 321 -7.37 1.37 9.32
CA ARG A 321 -7.05 1.57 10.73
C ARG A 321 -6.92 3.05 11.15
N ILE A 322 -6.85 3.99 10.20
CA ILE A 322 -6.85 5.43 10.51
C ILE A 322 -8.10 5.85 11.28
N VAL A 323 -9.25 5.20 11.05
CA VAL A 323 -10.49 5.50 11.76
C VAL A 323 -10.34 5.21 13.26
N THR A 324 -9.62 4.14 13.62
CA THR A 324 -9.32 3.85 15.04
C THR A 324 -8.44 4.95 15.65
N ALA A 325 -7.42 5.43 14.92
CA ALA A 325 -6.58 6.54 15.41
C ALA A 325 -7.36 7.85 15.56
N ILE A 326 -8.34 8.10 14.69
CA ILE A 326 -9.26 9.25 14.80
C ILE A 326 -10.11 9.14 16.06
N GLU A 327 -10.67 7.95 16.34
CA GLU A 327 -11.46 7.69 17.56
C GLU A 327 -10.62 7.86 18.82
N GLU A 328 -9.39 7.32 18.84
CA GLU A 328 -8.43 7.48 19.94
C GLU A 328 -8.11 8.96 20.20
N LEU A 329 -7.88 9.72 19.14
CA LEU A 329 -7.58 11.15 19.26
C LEU A 329 -8.80 11.92 19.79
N ALA A 330 -9.99 11.67 19.25
CA ALA A 330 -11.22 12.31 19.69
C ALA A 330 -11.50 12.06 21.18
N GLU A 331 -11.27 10.83 21.65
CA GLU A 331 -11.45 10.50 23.08
C GLU A 331 -10.46 11.26 23.98
N LYS A 332 -9.23 11.48 23.51
CA LYS A 332 -8.21 12.26 24.24
C LYS A 332 -8.49 13.76 24.24
N LEU A 333 -9.01 14.29 23.13
CA LEU A 333 -9.29 15.72 22.99
C LEU A 333 -10.60 16.16 23.63
N HIS A 334 -11.59 15.27 23.64
CA HIS A 334 -12.97 15.51 24.08
C HIS A 334 -13.48 14.43 25.04
N PRO A 335 -12.76 14.16 26.16
CA PRO A 335 -13.15 13.09 27.09
C PRO A 335 -14.57 13.24 27.60
N GLU A 336 -15.10 14.47 27.67
CA GLU A 336 -16.47 14.77 28.09
C GLU A 336 -17.54 14.14 27.18
N ALA A 337 -17.26 13.92 25.89
CA ALA A 337 -18.19 13.28 24.96
C ALA A 337 -18.23 11.74 25.11
N PHE A 338 -17.33 11.19 25.90
CA PHE A 338 -17.17 9.74 26.11
C PHE A 338 -17.45 9.31 27.55
N VAL A 339 -17.97 10.23 28.38
CA VAL A 339 -18.40 9.96 29.77
C VAL A 339 -19.56 8.97 29.72
N GLY A 340 -19.30 7.72 30.10
CA GLY A 340 -20.25 6.59 30.04
C GLY A 340 -19.59 5.27 29.63
N LYS A 341 -18.39 5.29 29.04
CA LYS A 341 -17.52 4.13 28.97
C LYS A 341 -16.58 4.12 30.18
N PRO A 342 -16.46 3.00 30.92
CA PRO A 342 -15.42 2.92 31.95
C PRO A 342 -14.07 3.12 31.24
N ALA A 343 -13.28 4.10 31.70
CA ALA A 343 -11.93 4.32 31.23
C ALA A 343 -11.20 2.98 31.28
N ALA A 344 -10.69 2.53 30.14
CA ALA A 344 -9.78 1.39 30.11
C ALA A 344 -8.68 1.68 31.12
N ASN A 345 -8.56 0.80 32.12
CA ASN A 345 -7.72 0.90 33.31
C ASN A 345 -6.43 1.68 33.04
N LYS A 346 -6.25 2.79 33.74
CA LYS A 346 -4.91 3.25 34.10
C LYS A 346 -4.23 2.04 34.74
N VAL A 347 -3.23 1.50 34.09
CA VAL A 347 -2.32 0.52 34.69
C VAL A 347 -1.68 1.22 35.87
N SER A 348 -2.31 1.07 37.04
CA SER A 348 -1.75 1.41 38.31
C SER A 348 -0.50 0.56 38.50
N GLY A 349 0.66 1.21 38.61
CA GLY A 349 1.91 0.55 38.86
C GLY A 349 1.79 -0.38 40.08
N ASN A 350 1.73 -1.66 39.82
CA ASN A 350 1.76 -2.64 40.89
C ASN A 350 3.25 -2.92 41.20
N THR A 351 3.66 -2.38 42.32
CA THR A 351 4.86 -2.71 43.07
C THR A 351 5.12 -4.22 43.02
N VAL A 352 6.23 -4.60 42.42
CA VAL A 352 6.76 -5.97 42.45
C VAL A 352 7.07 -6.32 43.90
N GLY A 353 6.17 -7.05 44.51
CA GLY A 353 6.39 -7.68 45.79
C GLY A 353 7.41 -8.82 45.67
N ASN A 354 8.51 -8.61 46.29
CA ASN A 354 9.61 -9.52 46.49
C ASN A 354 9.15 -10.81 47.18
N LYS A 355 8.80 -11.88 46.45
CA LYS A 355 8.62 -13.23 47.04
C LYS A 355 9.98 -13.96 47.05
N LYS A 356 10.59 -13.96 48.24
CA LYS A 356 11.69 -14.86 48.59
C LYS A 356 11.26 -16.32 48.34
N CYS A 357 11.95 -17.00 47.46
CA CYS A 357 11.96 -18.47 47.40
C CYS A 357 12.57 -19.02 48.67
N LEU A 358 11.79 -19.75 49.46
CA LEU A 358 12.25 -20.63 50.51
C LEU A 358 12.28 -22.06 49.94
N CYS A 359 13.44 -22.51 49.53
CA CYS A 359 13.74 -23.93 49.38
C CYS A 359 14.15 -24.48 50.73
N ALA A 360 13.41 -25.40 51.29
CA ALA A 360 13.91 -26.34 52.29
C ALA A 360 13.07 -27.64 52.27
N ARG A 361 13.80 -28.71 52.03
CA ARG A 361 13.62 -30.17 52.23
C ARG A 361 12.80 -30.92 51.20
#